data_28de984b1f4589acbeb0354b55904cbb
#
_entry.id   28de984b1f4589acbeb0354b55904cbb
#
_cell.length_a   1.000
_cell.length_b   1.000
_cell.length_c   1.000
_cell.angle_alpha   90.00
_cell.angle_beta   90.00
_cell.angle_gamma   90.00
#
_symmetry.space_group_name_H-M   'P 1'
#
loop_
_entity.id
_entity.type
_entity.pdbx_description
1 polymer ?
#
loop_
_entity_poly.entity_id
_entity_poly.type
_entity_poly.pdbx_seq_one_letter_code
_entity_poly.pdbx_strand_id
1 'polypeptide(L)'
;MGYLTASVEWAANTGQPDAWKDWWYSPQARIYNFLGKDNIPFHTVIWQAELMGAERLENGDSPQVFNLPYDVPANEFMNVEGAKFSKSRNWAIWLPDILQRFDPDPIRYYVTCLMPETRDTDFSWEEFVRRNNDELVATWGNLANRVLSFAYKHWEGVVPTPGELRPMDLEILQQVEAGFEIVGSHIAAVRLREALNQAFALAR
;
A
#
# COMPACT_ATOMS: atom_id res chain seq x y z
N MET A 1 18.89 -14.62 3.17
CA MET A 1 19.40 -13.92 4.40
C MET A 1 19.39 -12.38 4.33
N GLY A 2 19.33 -11.74 3.15
CA GLY A 2 19.41 -10.27 3.01
C GLY A 2 18.41 -9.44 3.82
N TYR A 3 17.17 -9.91 3.97
CA TYR A 3 16.15 -9.18 4.75
C TYR A 3 16.50 -9.11 6.25
N LEU A 4 16.95 -10.24 6.82
CA LEU A 4 17.35 -10.30 8.22
C LEU A 4 18.58 -9.41 8.48
N THR A 5 19.63 -9.56 7.66
CA THR A 5 20.85 -8.75 7.81
C THR A 5 20.60 -7.27 7.63
N ALA A 6 19.72 -6.86 6.71
CA ALA A 6 19.32 -5.46 6.56
C ALA A 6 18.59 -4.92 7.80
N SER A 7 17.75 -5.74 8.44
CA SER A 7 17.08 -5.35 9.70
C SER A 7 18.07 -5.19 10.84
N VAL A 8 19.07 -6.07 10.95
CA VAL A 8 20.14 -5.97 11.95
C VAL A 8 20.99 -4.71 11.74
N GLU A 9 21.39 -4.45 10.50
CA GLU A 9 22.18 -3.26 10.15
C GLU A 9 21.39 -1.97 10.43
N TRP A 10 20.12 -1.91 10.05
CA TRP A 10 19.24 -0.80 10.35
C TRP A 10 19.15 -0.55 11.87
N ALA A 11 18.91 -1.58 12.66
CA ALA A 11 18.83 -1.47 14.12
C ALA A 11 20.13 -0.92 14.73
N ALA A 12 21.27 -1.40 14.26
CA ALA A 12 22.58 -0.88 14.69
C ALA A 12 22.75 0.61 14.33
N ASN A 13 22.39 1.00 13.11
CA ASN A 13 22.53 2.38 12.63
C ASN A 13 21.58 3.37 13.31
N THR A 14 20.46 2.91 13.83
CA THR A 14 19.49 3.74 14.59
C THR A 14 19.81 3.82 16.09
N GLY A 15 20.89 3.19 16.54
CA GLY A 15 21.28 3.18 17.94
C GLY A 15 20.45 2.23 18.83
N GLN A 16 19.67 1.34 18.21
CA GLN A 16 18.87 0.34 18.89
C GLN A 16 19.22 -1.08 18.39
N PRO A 17 20.42 -1.59 18.73
CA PRO A 17 21.01 -2.77 18.10
C PRO A 17 20.16 -4.06 18.21
N ASP A 18 19.24 -4.11 19.18
CA ASP A 18 18.35 -5.25 19.39
C ASP A 18 16.94 -5.09 18.81
N ALA A 19 16.59 -3.90 18.26
CA ALA A 19 15.23 -3.62 17.75
C ALA A 19 14.78 -4.55 16.61
N TRP A 20 15.70 -5.12 15.83
CA TRP A 20 15.38 -6.10 14.80
C TRP A 20 14.68 -7.35 15.35
N LYS A 21 14.94 -7.71 16.64
CA LYS A 21 14.33 -8.86 17.30
C LYS A 21 12.82 -8.69 17.50
N ASP A 22 12.32 -7.46 17.65
CA ASP A 22 10.91 -7.16 17.81
C ASP A 22 10.09 -7.56 16.58
N TRP A 23 10.71 -7.62 15.42
CA TRP A 23 10.07 -8.06 14.18
C TRP A 23 10.28 -9.53 13.89
N TRP A 24 11.47 -10.02 14.17
CA TRP A 24 11.86 -11.38 13.76
C TRP A 24 11.52 -12.46 14.79
N TYR A 25 11.33 -12.08 16.05
CA TYR A 25 11.00 -13.03 17.12
C TYR A 25 9.67 -12.76 17.85
N SER A 26 9.12 -11.55 17.76
CA SER A 26 7.87 -11.23 18.45
C SER A 26 6.67 -11.97 17.82
N PRO A 27 5.86 -12.69 18.59
CA PRO A 27 4.69 -13.38 18.08
C PRO A 27 3.57 -12.42 17.60
N GLN A 28 3.66 -11.13 17.93
CA GLN A 28 2.74 -10.09 17.47
C GLN A 28 3.15 -9.51 16.11
N ALA A 29 4.41 -9.67 15.70
CA ALA A 29 4.89 -9.17 14.43
C ALA A 29 4.42 -10.06 13.26
N ARG A 30 4.13 -9.40 12.13
CA ARG A 30 3.73 -10.06 10.89
C ARG A 30 4.61 -9.60 9.76
N ILE A 31 5.23 -10.52 9.07
CA ILE A 31 6.11 -10.25 7.92
C ILE A 31 5.33 -10.48 6.63
N TYR A 32 5.17 -9.43 5.82
CA TYR A 32 4.55 -9.50 4.50
C TYR A 32 5.62 -9.34 3.43
N ASN A 33 5.73 -10.32 2.54
CA ASN A 33 6.67 -10.29 1.43
C ASN A 33 5.94 -9.96 0.12
N PHE A 34 5.93 -8.68 -0.27
CA PHE A 34 5.39 -8.26 -1.57
C PHE A 34 6.39 -8.57 -2.68
N LEU A 35 5.95 -9.31 -3.68
CA LEU A 35 6.83 -9.79 -4.75
C LEU A 35 6.08 -10.05 -6.07
N GLY A 36 6.81 -10.25 -7.16
CA GLY A 36 6.27 -10.78 -8.40
C GLY A 36 6.15 -12.32 -8.35
N LYS A 37 5.20 -12.87 -9.08
CA LYS A 37 4.86 -14.31 -9.09
C LYS A 37 6.05 -15.24 -9.34
N ASP A 38 7.05 -14.78 -10.06
CA ASP A 38 8.29 -15.51 -10.34
C ASP A 38 9.17 -15.76 -9.10
N ASN A 39 8.94 -14.99 -8.02
CA ASN A 39 9.64 -15.13 -6.75
C ASN A 39 8.90 -15.96 -5.69
N ILE A 40 7.72 -16.50 -6.00
CA ILE A 40 6.93 -17.31 -5.06
C ILE A 40 7.76 -18.48 -4.47
N PRO A 41 8.43 -19.35 -5.25
CA PRO A 41 9.18 -20.47 -4.69
C PRO A 41 10.30 -20.06 -3.74
N PHE A 42 10.92 -18.90 -4.02
CA PHE A 42 12.02 -18.39 -3.19
C PHE A 42 11.54 -17.94 -1.81
N HIS A 43 10.34 -17.37 -1.71
CA HIS A 43 9.82 -16.83 -0.45
C HIS A 43 8.91 -17.79 0.30
N THR A 44 8.26 -18.74 -0.39
CA THR A 44 7.36 -19.71 0.26
C THR A 44 8.04 -21.00 0.63
N VAL A 45 9.16 -21.34 0.01
CA VAL A 45 9.88 -22.59 0.26
C VAL A 45 11.30 -22.32 0.73
N ILE A 46 12.13 -21.70 -0.11
CA ILE A 46 13.57 -21.59 0.15
C ILE A 46 13.85 -20.70 1.36
N TRP A 47 13.27 -19.49 1.37
CA TRP A 47 13.46 -18.53 2.46
C TRP A 47 12.98 -19.08 3.82
N GLN A 48 11.85 -19.74 3.85
CA GLN A 48 11.35 -20.37 5.09
C GLN A 48 12.28 -21.49 5.55
N ALA A 49 12.76 -22.31 4.63
CA ALA A 49 13.72 -23.36 4.96
C ALA A 49 15.06 -22.81 5.49
N GLU A 50 15.53 -21.68 4.95
CA GLU A 50 16.72 -20.99 5.46
C GLU A 50 16.51 -20.46 6.88
N LEU A 51 15.37 -19.83 7.18
CA LEU A 51 15.06 -19.37 8.53
C LEU A 51 15.00 -20.52 9.53
N MET A 52 14.26 -21.59 9.21
CA MET A 52 14.16 -22.79 10.05
C MET A 52 15.50 -23.51 10.22
N GLY A 53 16.36 -23.46 9.20
CA GLY A 53 17.71 -24.02 9.27
C GLY A 53 18.65 -23.19 10.15
N ALA A 54 18.57 -21.86 10.07
CA ALA A 54 19.37 -20.94 10.87
C ALA A 54 19.07 -21.08 12.38
N GLU A 55 17.82 -21.26 12.77
CA GLU A 55 17.43 -21.51 14.17
C GLU A 55 18.16 -22.69 14.80
N ARG A 56 18.29 -23.79 14.05
CA ARG A 56 18.96 -25.01 14.52
C ARG A 56 20.46 -24.80 14.73
N LEU A 57 21.06 -23.87 14.00
CA LEU A 57 22.49 -23.61 14.08
C LEU A 57 22.84 -22.64 15.21
N GLU A 58 21.96 -21.67 15.51
CA GLU A 58 22.26 -20.59 16.47
C GLU A 58 21.79 -20.90 17.90
N ASN A 59 20.68 -21.59 18.06
CA ASN A 59 19.98 -21.62 19.34
C ASN A 59 20.26 -22.85 20.21
N GLY A 60 20.88 -23.92 19.72
CA GLY A 60 21.11 -25.13 20.50
C GLY A 60 19.82 -25.58 21.21
N ASP A 61 19.76 -25.43 22.54
CA ASP A 61 18.60 -25.73 23.38
C ASP A 61 17.65 -24.54 23.63
N SER A 62 17.84 -23.37 22.95
CA SER A 62 17.07 -22.17 23.19
C SER A 62 15.84 -22.09 22.28
N PRO A 63 14.63 -21.75 22.79
CA PRO A 63 13.38 -21.80 22.04
C PRO A 63 13.07 -20.54 21.21
N GLN A 64 14.04 -19.72 20.86
CA GLN A 64 13.79 -18.57 19.99
C GLN A 64 13.63 -18.99 18.53
N VAL A 65 12.41 -18.86 18.01
CA VAL A 65 12.01 -19.26 16.66
C VAL A 65 11.80 -18.00 15.81
N PHE A 66 12.42 -17.93 14.64
CA PHE A 66 12.20 -16.82 13.71
C PHE A 66 10.74 -16.79 13.23
N ASN A 67 10.18 -15.59 13.14
CA ASN A 67 8.91 -15.40 12.46
C ASN A 67 9.06 -15.74 10.98
N LEU A 68 8.27 -16.70 10.53
CA LEU A 68 8.14 -16.99 9.11
C LEU A 68 7.27 -15.92 8.43
N PRO A 69 7.34 -15.78 7.09
CA PRO A 69 6.41 -14.94 6.37
C PRO A 69 4.96 -15.24 6.73
N TYR A 70 4.25 -14.22 7.23
CA TYR A 70 2.82 -14.32 7.54
C TYR A 70 1.98 -14.39 6.25
N ASP A 71 2.38 -13.59 5.27
CA ASP A 71 1.75 -13.57 3.96
C ASP A 71 2.79 -13.24 2.87
N VAL A 72 2.55 -13.76 1.68
CA VAL A 72 3.38 -13.55 0.49
C VAL A 72 2.51 -13.03 -0.64
N PRO A 73 2.11 -11.76 -0.61
CA PRO A 73 1.29 -11.16 -1.65
C PRO A 73 2.07 -11.13 -2.97
N ALA A 74 1.76 -12.07 -3.86
CA ALA A 74 2.40 -12.19 -5.15
C ALA A 74 1.59 -11.47 -6.23
N ASN A 75 2.25 -10.54 -6.94
CA ASN A 75 1.65 -9.83 -8.04
C ASN A 75 1.94 -10.50 -9.38
N GLU A 76 0.99 -10.42 -10.28
CA GLU A 76 1.19 -10.66 -11.70
C GLU A 76 2.06 -9.54 -12.31
N PHE A 77 2.27 -9.52 -13.63
CA PHE A 77 3.13 -8.53 -14.26
C PHE A 77 2.36 -7.26 -14.65
N MET A 78 3.03 -6.13 -14.55
CA MET A 78 2.59 -4.88 -15.15
C MET A 78 3.39 -4.62 -16.42
N ASN A 79 2.72 -4.43 -17.53
CA ASN A 79 3.31 -4.01 -18.80
C ASN A 79 3.29 -2.47 -18.90
N VAL A 80 3.90 -1.93 -19.95
CA VAL A 80 3.87 -0.50 -20.29
C VAL A 80 3.55 -0.36 -21.76
N GLU A 81 2.47 0.35 -22.08
CA GLU A 81 2.00 0.59 -23.45
C GLU A 81 1.97 -0.72 -24.27
N GLY A 82 1.35 -1.75 -23.70
CA GLY A 82 1.17 -3.06 -24.34
C GLY A 82 2.43 -3.94 -24.42
N ALA A 83 3.57 -3.50 -23.90
CA ALA A 83 4.82 -4.26 -23.95
C ALA A 83 5.41 -4.54 -22.58
N LYS A 84 6.09 -5.69 -22.45
CA LYS A 84 6.76 -6.05 -21.19
C LYS A 84 7.89 -5.08 -20.86
N PHE A 85 8.01 -4.74 -19.58
CA PHE A 85 9.18 -4.04 -19.06
C PHE A 85 10.49 -4.70 -19.49
N SER A 86 11.43 -3.92 -19.99
CA SER A 86 12.73 -4.44 -20.43
C SER A 86 13.82 -3.39 -20.20
N LYS A 87 14.66 -3.63 -19.21
CA LYS A 87 15.82 -2.77 -18.94
C LYS A 87 16.80 -2.76 -20.12
N SER A 88 17.05 -3.91 -20.75
CA SER A 88 17.98 -4.04 -21.88
C SER A 88 17.51 -3.31 -23.15
N ARG A 89 16.19 -3.13 -23.32
CA ARG A 89 15.61 -2.38 -24.43
C ARG A 89 15.27 -0.94 -24.06
N ASN A 90 15.60 -0.51 -22.84
CA ASN A 90 15.22 0.78 -22.27
C ASN A 90 13.70 1.05 -22.36
N TRP A 91 12.89 -0.02 -22.24
CA TRP A 91 11.43 0.05 -22.21
C TRP A 91 10.95 -0.09 -20.78
N ALA A 92 11.02 1.01 -20.04
CA ALA A 92 10.68 1.08 -18.63
C ALA A 92 10.33 2.51 -18.23
N ILE A 93 9.51 2.66 -17.21
CA ILE A 93 9.30 3.93 -16.53
C ILE A 93 10.23 3.94 -15.33
N TRP A 94 11.23 4.80 -15.36
CA TRP A 94 12.17 4.94 -14.26
C TRP A 94 11.60 5.88 -13.19
N LEU A 95 11.62 5.43 -11.96
CA LEU A 95 11.02 6.18 -10.85
C LEU A 95 11.62 7.59 -10.68
N PRO A 96 12.94 7.81 -10.77
CA PRO A 96 13.47 9.17 -10.72
C PRO A 96 12.93 10.08 -11.82
N ASP A 97 12.75 9.57 -13.05
CA ASP A 97 12.31 10.36 -14.20
C ASP A 97 10.84 10.76 -14.10
N ILE A 98 9.99 9.84 -13.65
CA ILE A 98 8.56 10.13 -13.48
C ILE A 98 8.32 11.09 -12.32
N LEU A 99 9.07 10.97 -11.21
CA LEU A 99 8.97 11.86 -10.04
C LEU A 99 9.52 13.28 -10.30
N GLN A 100 10.29 13.49 -11.34
CA GLN A 100 10.67 14.84 -11.79
C GLN A 100 9.55 15.56 -12.54
N ARG A 101 8.55 14.83 -13.04
CA ARG A 101 7.49 15.35 -13.91
C ARG A 101 6.14 15.41 -13.22
N PHE A 102 5.90 14.53 -12.29
CA PHE A 102 4.61 14.37 -11.61
C PHE A 102 4.81 14.24 -10.11
N ASP A 103 3.85 14.75 -9.35
CA ASP A 103 3.80 14.53 -7.91
C ASP A 103 3.60 13.04 -7.58
N PRO A 104 4.06 12.58 -6.42
CA PRO A 104 3.97 11.17 -6.03
C PRO A 104 2.54 10.62 -5.95
N ASP A 105 1.57 11.44 -5.50
CA ASP A 105 0.23 10.96 -5.21
C ASP A 105 -0.58 10.52 -6.44
N PRO A 106 -0.59 11.27 -7.57
CA PRO A 106 -1.17 10.80 -8.81
C PRO A 106 -0.59 9.46 -9.29
N ILE A 107 0.73 9.28 -9.15
CA ILE A 107 1.41 8.05 -9.53
C ILE A 107 0.98 6.91 -8.64
N ARG A 108 1.01 7.11 -7.32
CA ARG A 108 0.59 6.11 -6.32
C ARG A 108 -0.87 5.71 -6.52
N TYR A 109 -1.73 6.68 -6.76
CA TYR A 109 -3.13 6.43 -7.05
C TYR A 109 -3.29 5.52 -8.27
N TYR A 110 -2.69 5.90 -9.39
CA TYR A 110 -2.83 5.15 -10.64
C TYR A 110 -2.23 3.74 -10.56
N VAL A 111 -1.05 3.60 -9.98
CA VAL A 111 -0.41 2.28 -9.79
C VAL A 111 -1.26 1.39 -8.89
N THR A 112 -1.90 1.94 -7.85
CA THR A 112 -2.82 1.16 -7.00
C THR A 112 -4.06 0.73 -7.78
N CYS A 113 -4.63 1.58 -8.63
CA CYS A 113 -5.74 1.20 -9.51
C CYS A 113 -5.38 0.06 -10.46
N LEU A 114 -4.12 0.03 -10.92
CA LEU A 114 -3.60 -0.97 -11.86
C LEU A 114 -2.96 -2.17 -11.17
N MET A 115 -2.93 -2.23 -9.84
CA MET A 115 -2.21 -3.28 -9.12
C MET A 115 -2.56 -4.67 -9.69
N PRO A 116 -1.57 -5.44 -10.16
CA PRO A 116 -1.80 -6.71 -10.85
C PRO A 116 -2.01 -7.85 -9.86
N GLU A 117 -3.05 -7.75 -9.01
CA GLU A 117 -3.34 -8.70 -7.92
C GLU A 117 -3.71 -10.10 -8.44
N THR A 118 -4.42 -10.18 -9.56
CA THR A 118 -4.98 -11.45 -10.07
C THR A 118 -4.74 -11.70 -11.56
N ARG A 119 -4.26 -10.71 -12.28
CA ARG A 119 -3.95 -10.78 -13.73
C ARG A 119 -2.95 -9.71 -14.10
N ASP A 120 -2.27 -9.92 -15.22
CA ASP A 120 -1.39 -8.91 -15.80
C ASP A 120 -2.17 -7.62 -16.09
N THR A 121 -1.51 -6.49 -15.88
CA THR A 121 -2.05 -5.16 -16.15
C THR A 121 -1.14 -4.38 -17.09
N ASP A 122 -1.61 -3.26 -17.61
CA ASP A 122 -0.87 -2.42 -18.53
C ASP A 122 -0.90 -0.96 -18.10
N PHE A 123 0.27 -0.36 -17.93
CA PHE A 123 0.39 1.08 -17.67
C PHE A 123 0.28 1.82 -18.99
N SER A 124 -0.67 2.74 -19.09
CA SER A 124 -0.84 3.65 -20.22
C SER A 124 -0.80 5.10 -19.76
N TRP A 125 -0.08 5.96 -20.48
CA TRP A 125 -0.03 7.39 -20.19
C TRP A 125 -1.37 8.08 -20.39
N GLU A 126 -2.13 7.66 -21.40
CA GLU A 126 -3.46 8.18 -21.66
C GLU A 126 -4.39 7.89 -20.47
N GLU A 127 -4.40 6.64 -20.00
CA GLU A 127 -5.22 6.22 -18.88
C GLU A 127 -4.75 6.84 -17.55
N PHE A 128 -3.44 7.04 -17.36
CA PHE A 128 -2.90 7.77 -16.22
C PHE A 128 -3.46 9.19 -16.14
N VAL A 129 -3.43 9.93 -17.24
CA VAL A 129 -3.96 11.30 -17.29
C VAL A 129 -5.47 11.30 -17.09
N ARG A 130 -6.19 10.40 -17.75
CA ARG A 130 -7.63 10.28 -17.64
C ARG A 130 -8.06 10.01 -16.19
N ARG A 131 -7.50 9.00 -15.55
CA ARG A 131 -7.86 8.67 -14.16
C ARG A 131 -7.48 9.75 -13.17
N ASN A 132 -6.34 10.38 -13.35
CA ASN A 132 -5.98 11.51 -12.51
C ASN A 132 -7.02 12.64 -12.60
N ASN A 133 -7.44 12.99 -13.81
CA ASN A 133 -8.38 14.09 -14.02
C ASN A 133 -9.81 13.73 -13.62
N ASP A 134 -10.32 12.58 -14.06
CA ASP A 134 -11.73 12.21 -13.90
C ASP A 134 -12.04 11.65 -12.50
N GLU A 135 -11.07 10.98 -11.89
CA GLU A 135 -11.28 10.31 -10.62
C GLU A 135 -10.63 11.10 -9.46
N LEU A 136 -9.31 11.30 -9.47
CA LEU A 136 -8.63 11.96 -8.36
C LEU A 136 -9.01 13.44 -8.25
N VAL A 137 -8.94 14.20 -9.36
CA VAL A 137 -9.26 15.63 -9.36
C VAL A 137 -10.77 15.88 -9.35
N ALA A 138 -11.51 15.27 -10.28
CA ALA A 138 -12.94 15.56 -10.42
C ALA A 138 -13.81 14.95 -9.32
N THR A 139 -13.39 13.88 -8.64
CA THR A 139 -14.12 13.31 -7.51
C THR A 139 -13.60 13.88 -6.19
N TRP A 140 -12.40 13.47 -5.76
CA TRP A 140 -11.83 13.89 -4.47
C TRP A 140 -11.50 15.37 -4.40
N GLY A 141 -10.79 15.87 -5.40
CA GLY A 141 -10.39 17.27 -5.45
C GLY A 141 -11.60 18.19 -5.47
N ASN A 142 -12.63 17.85 -6.25
CA ASN A 142 -13.87 18.63 -6.33
C ASN A 142 -14.67 18.59 -5.02
N LEU A 143 -14.79 17.42 -4.37
CA LEU A 143 -15.42 17.29 -3.05
C LEU A 143 -14.71 18.20 -2.04
N ALA A 144 -13.40 18.04 -1.88
CA ALA A 144 -12.61 18.86 -0.96
C ALA A 144 -12.72 20.35 -1.26
N ASN A 145 -12.55 20.73 -2.53
CA ASN A 145 -12.65 22.14 -2.94
C ASN A 145 -14.04 22.75 -2.67
N ARG A 146 -15.11 22.02 -2.96
CA ARG A 146 -16.48 22.50 -2.72
C ARG A 146 -16.75 22.70 -1.24
N VAL A 147 -16.42 21.71 -0.39
CA VAL A 147 -16.66 21.77 1.05
C VAL A 147 -15.83 22.88 1.69
N LEU A 148 -14.53 22.93 1.40
CA LEU A 148 -13.63 23.90 2.00
C LEU A 148 -13.92 25.33 1.51
N SER A 149 -14.16 25.51 0.22
CA SER A 149 -14.50 26.82 -0.34
C SER A 149 -15.84 27.34 0.18
N PHE A 150 -16.83 26.45 0.37
CA PHE A 150 -18.11 26.80 0.96
C PHE A 150 -17.96 27.25 2.43
N ALA A 151 -17.21 26.45 3.21
CA ALA A 151 -16.93 26.79 4.61
C ALA A 151 -16.17 28.11 4.73
N TYR A 152 -15.16 28.33 3.90
CA TYR A 152 -14.38 29.55 3.90
C TYR A 152 -15.24 30.78 3.54
N LYS A 153 -16.08 30.67 2.50
CA LYS A 153 -16.92 31.76 2.02
C LYS A 153 -18.00 32.17 3.03
N HIS A 154 -18.57 31.21 3.76
CA HIS A 154 -19.72 31.46 4.63
C HIS A 154 -19.37 31.61 6.10
N TRP A 155 -18.24 31.10 6.55
CA TRP A 155 -17.81 31.11 7.96
C TRP A 155 -16.33 31.47 8.13
N GLU A 156 -15.73 32.15 7.16
CA GLU A 156 -14.34 32.64 7.23
C GLU A 156 -13.33 31.52 7.56
N GLY A 157 -13.61 30.28 7.11
CA GLY A 157 -12.77 29.13 7.37
C GLY A 157 -12.96 28.45 8.73
N VAL A 158 -13.89 28.95 9.55
CA VAL A 158 -14.24 28.31 10.82
C VAL A 158 -15.34 27.28 10.59
N VAL A 159 -15.17 26.07 11.07
CA VAL A 159 -16.22 25.04 11.02
C VAL A 159 -17.32 25.42 12.00
N PRO A 160 -18.58 25.65 11.57
CA PRO A 160 -19.66 26.04 12.46
C PRO A 160 -20.05 24.88 13.39
N THR A 161 -20.55 25.21 14.56
CA THR A 161 -21.16 24.21 15.45
C THR A 161 -22.39 23.63 14.74
N PRO A 162 -22.51 22.29 14.64
CA PRO A 162 -23.66 21.68 13.99
C PRO A 162 -24.95 21.97 14.76
N GLY A 163 -26.04 22.19 14.01
CA GLY A 163 -27.39 22.21 14.58
C GLY A 163 -27.90 20.80 14.88
N GLU A 164 -29.22 20.65 14.98
CA GLU A 164 -29.86 19.34 15.10
C GLU A 164 -29.62 18.52 13.80
N LEU A 165 -29.03 17.32 13.98
CA LEU A 165 -28.69 16.45 12.84
C LEU A 165 -29.98 15.80 12.29
N ARG A 166 -30.15 15.86 11.01
CA ARG A 166 -31.24 15.19 10.30
C ARG A 166 -30.88 13.72 10.04
N PRO A 167 -31.87 12.87 9.74
CA PRO A 167 -31.60 11.45 9.43
C PRO A 167 -30.54 11.25 8.34
N MET A 168 -30.53 12.07 7.30
CA MET A 168 -29.52 12.03 6.22
C MET A 168 -28.12 12.36 6.74
N ASP A 169 -27.98 13.32 7.65
CA ASP A 169 -26.70 13.72 8.23
C ASP A 169 -26.13 12.56 9.07
N LEU A 170 -26.99 11.90 9.84
CA LEU A 170 -26.62 10.71 10.63
C LEU A 170 -26.24 9.53 9.76
N GLU A 171 -26.94 9.31 8.65
CA GLU A 171 -26.62 8.23 7.70
C GLU A 171 -25.23 8.44 7.07
N ILE A 172 -24.91 9.66 6.63
CA ILE A 172 -23.58 9.98 6.07
C ILE A 172 -22.48 9.75 7.11
N LEU A 173 -22.68 10.20 8.34
CA LEU A 173 -21.69 9.99 9.40
C LEU A 173 -21.47 8.49 9.67
N GLN A 174 -22.54 7.70 9.75
CA GLN A 174 -22.43 6.25 9.90
C GLN A 174 -21.70 5.58 8.73
N GLN A 175 -21.96 6.00 7.49
CA GLN A 175 -21.25 5.47 6.31
C GLN A 175 -19.76 5.80 6.38
N VAL A 176 -19.39 7.01 6.78
CA VAL A 176 -17.99 7.41 6.93
C VAL A 176 -17.30 6.59 8.03
N GLU A 177 -17.94 6.42 9.19
CA GLU A 177 -17.39 5.60 10.29
C GLU A 177 -17.21 4.14 9.88
N ALA A 178 -18.24 3.53 9.27
CA ALA A 178 -18.15 2.17 8.76
C ALA A 178 -17.07 2.01 7.67
N GLY A 179 -16.85 3.06 6.89
CA GLY A 179 -15.82 3.12 5.86
C GLY A 179 -14.42 2.88 6.37
N PHE A 180 -14.06 3.34 7.56
CA PHE A 180 -12.75 3.10 8.16
C PHE A 180 -12.50 1.62 8.40
N GLU A 181 -13.49 0.90 8.93
CA GLU A 181 -13.38 -0.55 9.17
C GLU A 181 -13.33 -1.33 7.84
N ILE A 182 -14.21 -0.99 6.90
CA ILE A 182 -14.27 -1.65 5.59
C ILE A 182 -12.95 -1.47 4.83
N VAL A 183 -12.47 -0.24 4.69
CA VAL A 183 -11.21 0.05 4.00
C VAL A 183 -10.03 -0.58 4.75
N GLY A 184 -10.00 -0.46 6.08
CA GLY A 184 -8.95 -1.04 6.91
C GLY A 184 -8.88 -2.56 6.79
N SER A 185 -10.03 -3.26 6.74
CA SER A 185 -10.08 -4.71 6.54
C SER A 185 -9.54 -5.14 5.18
N HIS A 186 -9.83 -4.38 4.12
CA HIS A 186 -9.28 -4.63 2.79
C HIS A 186 -7.76 -4.41 2.75
N ILE A 187 -7.26 -3.35 3.39
CA ILE A 187 -5.81 -3.11 3.51
C ILE A 187 -5.13 -4.25 4.27
N ALA A 188 -5.69 -4.66 5.41
CA ALA A 188 -5.15 -5.75 6.22
C ALA A 188 -5.15 -7.11 5.48
N ALA A 189 -6.11 -7.31 4.57
CA ALA A 189 -6.20 -8.48 3.70
C ALA A 189 -5.39 -8.33 2.40
N VAL A 190 -4.58 -7.26 2.27
CA VAL A 190 -3.78 -6.95 1.07
C VAL A 190 -4.60 -6.84 -0.22
N ARG A 191 -5.85 -6.39 -0.12
CA ARG A 191 -6.73 -6.09 -1.26
C ARG A 191 -6.72 -4.60 -1.54
N LEU A 192 -5.57 -4.08 -1.95
CA LEU A 192 -5.32 -2.63 -1.98
C LEU A 192 -6.16 -1.91 -3.03
N ARG A 193 -6.41 -2.56 -4.18
CA ARG A 193 -7.28 -2.01 -5.23
C ARG A 193 -8.73 -1.90 -4.73
N GLU A 194 -9.22 -2.91 -4.02
CA GLU A 194 -10.58 -2.86 -3.45
C GLU A 194 -10.67 -1.83 -2.32
N ALA A 195 -9.67 -1.74 -1.44
CA ALA A 195 -9.60 -0.71 -0.41
C ALA A 195 -9.71 0.70 -1.02
N LEU A 196 -9.02 0.96 -2.12
CA LEU A 196 -9.08 2.23 -2.84
C LEU A 196 -10.48 2.48 -3.42
N ASN A 197 -11.10 1.47 -4.03
CA ASN A 197 -12.46 1.57 -4.58
C ASN A 197 -13.48 1.92 -3.48
N GLN A 198 -13.41 1.28 -2.32
CA GLN A 198 -14.28 1.56 -1.19
C GLN A 198 -14.08 2.97 -0.63
N ALA A 199 -12.83 3.45 -0.52
CA ALA A 199 -12.55 4.82 -0.13
C ALA A 199 -13.14 5.84 -1.11
N PHE A 200 -13.04 5.57 -2.43
CA PHE A 200 -13.63 6.44 -3.45
C PHE A 200 -15.17 6.39 -3.49
N ALA A 201 -15.77 5.26 -3.11
CA ALA A 201 -17.23 5.16 -3.02
C ALA A 201 -17.82 6.13 -1.98
N LEU A 202 -17.09 6.40 -0.89
CA LEU A 202 -17.51 7.36 0.15
C LEU A 202 -17.48 8.82 -0.34
N ALA A 203 -16.73 9.12 -1.40
CA ALA A 203 -16.62 10.47 -1.95
C ALA A 203 -17.60 10.76 -3.09
N ARG A 204 -18.38 9.78 -3.50
CA ARG A 204 -19.38 9.88 -4.59
C ARG A 204 -20.79 10.02 -4.08
#